data_ae3c5ad2454dfa76e81ea9fc546c70c6
#
_entry.id   ae3c5ad2454dfa76e81ea9fc546c70c6
#
_cell.length_a   1.000
_cell.length_b   1.000
_cell.length_c   1.000
_cell.angle_alpha   90.00
_cell.angle_beta   90.00
_cell.angle_gamma   90.00
#
_symmetry.space_group_name_H-M   'P 1'
#
loop_
_entity.id
_entity.type
_entity.pdbx_description
1 polymer ?
#
loop_
_entity_poly.entity_id
_entity_poly.type
_entity_poly.pdbx_seq_one_letter_code
_entity_poly.pdbx_strand_id
1 'polypeptide(L)'
;MPKQAKFAAVDGLHTFPRLLFHHAQVRPNAPAMREKDLGIWQTWSWLDVAERVRALACGLASLGFKRGDNLAIIGDNRPRLYWAMCAAQCLGGVPVPLYQDAVAAEMVFVLQDAGIKFAIVEDQEQVDKLLENMAQCPGLQHILYDDPRGMRHYNQPFLHGLDEVQ
;
A
#
# COMPACT_ATOMS: atom_id res chain seq x y z
N MET A 1 1.97 36.36 -20.17
CA MET A 1 2.71 35.37 -19.42
C MET A 1 1.83 34.85 -18.30
N PRO A 2 1.51 33.55 -18.22
CA PRO A 2 0.70 33.02 -17.12
C PRO A 2 1.49 33.14 -15.82
N LYS A 3 0.86 33.70 -14.78
CA LYS A 3 1.41 33.75 -13.42
C LYS A 3 1.60 32.32 -12.97
N GLN A 4 2.87 31.88 -12.75
CA GLN A 4 3.14 30.67 -12.02
C GLN A 4 2.41 30.73 -10.68
N ALA A 5 1.47 29.80 -10.46
CA ALA A 5 0.88 29.61 -9.16
C ALA A 5 2.02 29.24 -8.21
N LYS A 6 2.39 30.16 -7.32
CA LYS A 6 3.28 29.84 -6.18
C LYS A 6 2.48 28.89 -5.29
N PHE A 7 2.76 27.59 -5.40
CA PHE A 7 2.37 26.68 -4.34
C PHE A 7 3.04 27.18 -3.06
N ALA A 8 2.26 27.73 -2.14
CA ALA A 8 2.77 28.04 -0.82
C ALA A 8 3.27 26.71 -0.22
N ALA A 9 4.58 26.61 -0.03
CA ALA A 9 5.12 25.55 0.77
C ALA A 9 4.48 25.67 2.14
N VAL A 10 3.67 24.69 2.54
CA VAL A 10 3.08 24.68 3.87
C VAL A 10 4.22 24.24 4.77
N ASP A 11 4.73 25.17 5.56
CA ASP A 11 5.91 24.97 6.40
C ASP A 11 5.77 23.69 7.25
N GLY A 12 6.75 22.79 7.12
CA GLY A 12 6.80 21.53 7.85
C GLY A 12 6.02 20.35 7.22
N LEU A 13 5.26 20.56 6.13
CA LEU A 13 4.49 19.49 5.46
C LEU A 13 5.20 18.99 4.18
N HIS A 14 6.36 18.35 4.35
CA HIS A 14 7.22 17.94 3.22
C HIS A 14 7.05 16.47 2.82
N THR A 15 6.12 15.72 3.45
CA THR A 15 5.88 14.31 3.14
C THR A 15 4.40 14.02 3.00
N PHE A 16 4.04 13.00 2.21
CA PHE A 16 2.65 12.58 2.05
C PHE A 16 1.97 12.22 3.37
N PRO A 17 2.60 11.48 4.31
CA PRO A 17 2.01 11.26 5.63
C PRO A 17 1.69 12.54 6.39
N ARG A 18 2.60 13.52 6.41
CA ARG A 18 2.34 14.79 7.10
C ARG A 18 1.20 15.57 6.47
N LEU A 19 1.10 15.57 5.14
CA LEU A 19 -0.02 16.19 4.41
C LEU A 19 -1.33 15.47 4.73
N LEU A 20 -1.36 14.14 4.73
CA LEU A 20 -2.54 13.35 5.08
C LEU A 20 -3.04 13.71 6.49
N PHE A 21 -2.17 13.64 7.51
CA PHE A 21 -2.56 13.93 8.89
C PHE A 21 -2.94 15.38 9.10
N HIS A 22 -2.30 16.33 8.40
CA HIS A 22 -2.73 17.72 8.40
C HIS A 22 -4.16 17.86 7.87
N HIS A 23 -4.47 17.26 6.72
CA HIS A 23 -5.82 17.32 6.17
C HIS A 23 -6.86 16.62 7.04
N ALA A 24 -6.50 15.54 7.72
CA ALA A 24 -7.36 14.89 8.70
C ALA A 24 -7.69 15.79 9.90
N GLN A 25 -6.80 16.73 10.25
CA GLN A 25 -7.03 17.71 11.32
C GLN A 25 -7.86 18.91 10.85
N VAL A 26 -7.54 19.50 9.68
CA VAL A 26 -8.15 20.77 9.25
C VAL A 26 -9.46 20.60 8.49
N ARG A 27 -9.71 19.42 7.93
CA ARG A 27 -10.94 19.09 7.18
C ARG A 27 -11.32 17.61 7.28
N PRO A 28 -11.52 17.08 8.51
CA PRO A 28 -11.67 15.65 8.77
C PRO A 28 -12.78 15.01 7.94
N ASN A 29 -13.92 15.65 7.81
CA ASN A 29 -15.12 15.13 7.16
C ASN A 29 -15.19 15.39 5.64
N ALA A 30 -14.20 16.09 5.07
CA ALA A 30 -14.18 16.31 3.63
C ALA A 30 -13.76 15.02 2.89
N PRO A 31 -14.32 14.74 1.70
CA PRO A 31 -13.91 13.58 0.91
C PRO A 31 -12.42 13.63 0.55
N ALA A 32 -11.71 12.55 0.84
CA ALA A 32 -10.30 12.37 0.48
C ALA A 32 -10.15 11.41 -0.70
N MET A 33 -10.84 10.27 -0.66
CA MET A 33 -10.80 9.25 -1.71
C MET A 33 -12.21 8.76 -2.03
N ARG A 34 -12.39 8.32 -3.26
CA ARG A 34 -13.64 7.73 -3.72
C ARG A 34 -13.34 6.59 -4.68
N GLU A 35 -14.13 5.54 -4.58
CA GLU A 35 -14.09 4.39 -5.46
C GLU A 35 -15.49 3.97 -5.81
N LYS A 36 -15.70 3.41 -7.00
CA LYS A 36 -16.98 2.82 -7.39
C LYS A 36 -16.86 1.30 -7.27
N ASP A 37 -17.49 0.74 -6.26
CA ASP A 37 -17.55 -0.71 -6.06
C ASP A 37 -18.98 -1.21 -6.32
N LEU A 38 -19.11 -2.27 -7.14
CA LEU A 38 -20.40 -2.86 -7.55
C LEU A 38 -21.46 -1.81 -7.97
N GLY A 39 -21.02 -0.75 -8.63
CA GLY A 39 -21.88 0.33 -9.10
C GLY A 39 -22.20 1.40 -8.04
N ILE A 40 -21.77 1.22 -6.79
CA ILE A 40 -22.03 2.13 -5.67
C ILE A 40 -20.75 2.92 -5.33
N TRP A 41 -20.89 4.23 -5.20
CA TRP A 41 -19.78 5.08 -4.78
C TRP A 41 -19.47 4.90 -3.30
N GLN A 42 -18.29 4.37 -3.00
CA GLN A 42 -17.67 4.41 -1.68
C GLN A 42 -16.91 5.74 -1.53
N THR A 43 -16.95 6.32 -0.35
CA THR A 43 -16.27 7.59 -0.09
C THR A 43 -15.62 7.53 1.29
N TRP A 44 -14.35 7.85 1.34
CA TRP A 44 -13.59 7.97 2.59
C TRP A 44 -13.23 9.43 2.82
N SER A 45 -13.49 9.91 4.01
CA SER A 45 -13.05 11.23 4.47
C SER A 45 -11.54 11.25 4.74
N TRP A 46 -11.00 12.43 4.94
CA TRP A 46 -9.59 12.57 5.34
C TRP A 46 -9.30 11.89 6.67
N LEU A 47 -10.26 11.93 7.61
CA LEU A 47 -10.12 11.24 8.90
C LEU A 47 -10.12 9.72 8.71
N ASP A 48 -11.06 9.17 7.95
CA ASP A 48 -11.12 7.73 7.67
C ASP A 48 -9.81 7.22 7.06
N VAL A 49 -9.30 7.93 6.03
CA VAL A 49 -8.03 7.54 5.38
C VAL A 49 -6.86 7.61 6.37
N ALA A 50 -6.79 8.65 7.21
CA ALA A 50 -5.73 8.77 8.20
C ALA A 50 -5.76 7.66 9.25
N GLU A 51 -6.96 7.24 9.68
CA GLU A 51 -7.14 6.13 10.62
C GLU A 51 -6.73 4.80 9.99
N ARG A 52 -7.14 4.52 8.74
CA ARG A 52 -6.76 3.32 7.99
C ARG A 52 -5.24 3.25 7.76
N VAL A 53 -4.63 4.35 7.34
CA VAL A 53 -3.18 4.42 7.15
C VAL A 53 -2.42 4.19 8.46
N ARG A 54 -2.91 4.76 9.57
CA ARG A 54 -2.29 4.54 10.89
C ARG A 54 -2.40 3.08 11.32
N ALA A 55 -3.58 2.48 11.20
CA ALA A 55 -3.80 1.08 11.56
C ALA A 55 -2.88 0.16 10.74
N LEU A 56 -2.84 0.35 9.42
CA LEU A 56 -1.98 -0.45 8.54
C LEU A 56 -0.48 -0.23 8.84
N ALA A 57 -0.05 1.00 9.15
CA ALA A 57 1.32 1.25 9.56
C ALA A 57 1.68 0.52 10.86
N CYS A 58 0.78 0.50 11.85
CA CYS A 58 0.98 -0.27 13.08
C CYS A 58 1.06 -1.78 12.79
N GLY A 59 0.18 -2.29 11.92
CA GLY A 59 0.19 -3.68 11.50
C GLY A 59 1.49 -4.08 10.80
N LEU A 60 1.95 -3.29 9.82
CA LEU A 60 3.23 -3.52 9.16
C LEU A 60 4.40 -3.51 10.16
N ALA A 61 4.40 -2.58 11.11
CA ALA A 61 5.42 -2.52 12.16
C ALA A 61 5.39 -3.77 13.05
N SER A 62 4.21 -4.31 13.37
CA SER A 62 4.06 -5.55 14.15
C SER A 62 4.62 -6.78 13.45
N LEU A 63 4.55 -6.80 12.10
CA LEU A 63 5.17 -7.82 11.25
C LEU A 63 6.69 -7.61 11.07
N GLY A 64 7.24 -6.53 11.62
CA GLY A 64 8.68 -6.27 11.59
C GLY A 64 9.14 -5.32 10.47
N PHE A 65 8.23 -4.63 9.78
CA PHE A 65 8.59 -3.60 8.80
C PHE A 65 9.32 -2.43 9.48
N LYS A 66 10.43 -2.01 8.93
CA LYS A 66 11.33 -1.01 9.52
C LYS A 66 11.64 0.13 8.56
N ARG A 67 12.16 1.21 9.12
CA ARG A 67 12.70 2.32 8.33
C ARG A 67 13.73 1.82 7.31
N GLY A 68 13.55 2.22 6.06
CA GLY A 68 14.41 1.83 4.95
C GLY A 68 14.01 0.51 4.28
N ASP A 69 13.02 -0.23 4.81
CA ASP A 69 12.47 -1.37 4.09
C ASP A 69 11.64 -0.92 2.88
N ASN A 70 11.64 -1.76 1.86
CA ASN A 70 10.88 -1.55 0.64
C ASN A 70 9.63 -2.44 0.66
N LEU A 71 8.49 -1.83 0.29
CA LEU A 71 7.18 -2.47 0.22
C LEU A 71 6.72 -2.52 -1.24
N ALA A 72 6.60 -3.71 -1.82
CA ALA A 72 5.97 -3.86 -3.14
C ALA A 72 4.46 -3.59 -3.05
N ILE A 73 3.92 -2.88 -4.04
CA ILE A 73 2.48 -2.61 -4.16
C ILE A 73 2.04 -3.09 -5.55
N ILE A 74 1.12 -4.06 -5.61
CA ILE A 74 0.73 -4.70 -6.87
C ILE A 74 -0.79 -4.80 -6.95
N GLY A 75 -1.39 -4.17 -7.92
CA GLY A 75 -2.83 -4.17 -8.15
C GLY A 75 -3.30 -2.92 -8.88
N ASP A 76 -4.61 -2.82 -9.08
CA ASP A 76 -5.28 -1.67 -9.65
C ASP A 76 -5.17 -0.43 -8.75
N ASN A 77 -5.53 0.72 -9.29
CA ASN A 77 -5.55 1.99 -8.56
C ASN A 77 -6.69 2.04 -7.52
N ARG A 78 -6.60 1.16 -6.50
CA ARG A 78 -7.56 1.07 -5.39
C ARG A 78 -7.13 1.96 -4.22
N PRO A 79 -8.06 2.59 -3.51
CA PRO A 79 -7.76 3.40 -2.33
C PRO A 79 -6.89 2.68 -1.31
N ARG A 80 -7.13 1.39 -1.07
CA ARG A 80 -6.39 0.59 -0.08
C ARG A 80 -4.91 0.43 -0.43
N LEU A 81 -4.57 0.33 -1.72
CA LEU A 81 -3.17 0.30 -2.15
C LEU A 81 -2.47 1.66 -1.95
N TYR A 82 -3.19 2.77 -2.11
CA TYR A 82 -2.67 4.10 -1.75
C TYR A 82 -2.48 4.25 -0.23
N TRP A 83 -3.37 3.66 0.59
CA TRP A 83 -3.16 3.63 2.05
C TRP A 83 -1.90 2.85 2.39
N ALA A 84 -1.64 1.73 1.72
CA ALA A 84 -0.43 0.94 1.89
C ALA A 84 0.84 1.74 1.56
N MET A 85 0.83 2.49 0.45
CA MET A 85 1.95 3.39 0.11
C MET A 85 2.22 4.40 1.22
N CYS A 86 1.16 5.05 1.72
CA CYS A 86 1.29 6.05 2.77
C CYS A 86 1.70 5.42 4.12
N ALA A 87 1.22 4.22 4.43
CA ALA A 87 1.59 3.48 5.64
C ALA A 87 3.09 3.12 5.66
N ALA A 88 3.63 2.63 4.54
CA ALA A 88 5.07 2.41 4.41
C ALA A 88 5.87 3.69 4.64
N GLN A 89 5.43 4.81 4.05
CA GLN A 89 6.08 6.10 4.23
C GLN A 89 5.98 6.64 5.66
N CYS A 90 4.88 6.33 6.40
CA CYS A 90 4.78 6.65 7.83
C CYS A 90 5.89 6.02 8.65
N LEU A 91 6.32 4.83 8.27
CA LEU A 91 7.39 4.08 8.92
C LEU A 91 8.79 4.43 8.37
N GLY A 92 8.86 5.33 7.40
CA GLY A 92 10.12 5.69 6.72
C GLY A 92 10.60 4.64 5.74
N GLY A 93 9.71 3.78 5.28
CA GLY A 93 9.95 2.84 4.18
C GLY A 93 9.66 3.44 2.82
N VAL A 94 9.93 2.69 1.77
CA VAL A 94 9.76 3.09 0.37
C VAL A 94 8.72 2.20 -0.30
N PRO A 95 7.56 2.73 -0.73
CA PRO A 95 6.63 1.98 -1.55
C PRO A 95 7.20 1.82 -2.96
N VAL A 96 7.15 0.60 -3.48
CA VAL A 96 7.63 0.21 -4.81
C VAL A 96 6.44 -0.35 -5.60
N PRO A 97 5.71 0.50 -6.35
CA PRO A 97 4.62 0.01 -7.18
C PRO A 97 5.16 -0.80 -8.35
N LEU A 98 4.57 -1.98 -8.56
CA LEU A 98 4.83 -2.83 -9.71
C LEU A 98 3.59 -2.86 -10.62
N TYR A 99 3.84 -3.12 -11.88
CA TYR A 99 2.77 -3.21 -12.86
C TYR A 99 2.00 -4.53 -12.67
N GLN A 100 0.69 -4.44 -12.44
CA GLN A 100 -0.16 -5.63 -12.16
C GLN A 100 -0.24 -6.60 -13.34
N ASP A 101 -0.16 -6.08 -14.58
CA ASP A 101 -0.22 -6.89 -15.79
C ASP A 101 1.12 -7.57 -16.12
N ALA A 102 2.18 -7.28 -15.36
CA ALA A 102 3.46 -7.96 -15.53
C ALA A 102 3.31 -9.46 -15.24
N VAL A 103 3.95 -10.27 -16.05
CA VAL A 103 4.01 -11.73 -15.79
C VAL A 103 4.98 -11.99 -14.63
N ALA A 104 4.79 -13.13 -13.94
CA ALA A 104 5.57 -13.46 -12.75
C ALA A 104 7.09 -13.30 -12.95
N ALA A 105 7.63 -13.79 -14.08
CA ALA A 105 9.05 -13.72 -14.37
C ALA A 105 9.61 -12.29 -14.48
N GLU A 106 8.81 -11.32 -14.93
CA GLU A 106 9.22 -9.92 -15.05
C GLU A 106 9.32 -9.24 -13.67
N MET A 107 8.54 -9.70 -12.70
CA MET A 107 8.55 -9.16 -11.35
C MET A 107 9.84 -9.49 -10.59
N VAL A 108 10.49 -10.63 -10.90
CA VAL A 108 11.68 -11.11 -10.19
C VAL A 108 12.77 -10.05 -10.11
N PHE A 109 13.07 -9.41 -11.23
CA PHE A 109 14.11 -8.38 -11.28
C PHE A 109 13.83 -7.25 -10.29
N VAL A 110 12.61 -6.71 -10.30
CA VAL A 110 12.25 -5.59 -9.41
C VAL A 110 12.24 -6.02 -7.94
N LEU A 111 11.71 -7.22 -7.65
CA LEU A 111 11.67 -7.75 -6.29
C LEU A 111 13.08 -7.95 -5.71
N GLN A 112 14.02 -8.41 -6.53
CA GLN A 112 15.42 -8.62 -6.12
C GLN A 112 16.17 -7.29 -6.03
N ASP A 113 16.13 -6.46 -7.08
CA ASP A 113 16.86 -5.20 -7.16
C ASP A 113 16.45 -4.22 -6.05
N ALA A 114 15.14 -4.14 -5.79
CA ALA A 114 14.62 -3.32 -4.69
C ALA A 114 14.74 -4.00 -3.31
N GLY A 115 15.20 -5.25 -3.21
CA GLY A 115 15.32 -5.98 -1.95
C GLY A 115 14.02 -6.06 -1.18
N ILE A 116 12.93 -6.41 -1.89
CA ILE A 116 11.57 -6.44 -1.33
C ILE A 116 11.46 -7.52 -0.26
N LYS A 117 10.98 -7.10 0.93
CA LYS A 117 10.66 -8.01 2.03
C LYS A 117 9.17 -8.15 2.28
N PHE A 118 8.40 -7.14 1.95
CA PHE A 118 6.96 -7.06 2.13
C PHE A 118 6.28 -6.74 0.81
N ALA A 119 5.17 -7.38 0.53
CA ALA A 119 4.31 -7.04 -0.59
C ALA A 119 2.86 -6.86 -0.12
N ILE A 120 2.18 -5.84 -0.63
CA ILE A 120 0.74 -5.69 -0.52
C ILE A 120 0.18 -5.80 -1.92
N VAL A 121 -0.75 -6.72 -2.10
CA VAL A 121 -1.31 -7.08 -3.40
C VAL A 121 -2.83 -7.01 -3.39
N GLU A 122 -3.44 -6.80 -4.54
CA GLU A 122 -4.88 -6.65 -4.63
C GLU A 122 -5.60 -7.97 -4.37
N ASP A 123 -5.25 -9.04 -5.09
CA ASP A 123 -6.06 -10.26 -5.16
C ASP A 123 -5.22 -11.55 -5.29
N GLN A 124 -5.94 -12.68 -5.49
CA GLN A 124 -5.37 -13.99 -5.68
C GLN A 124 -4.38 -14.05 -6.86
N GLU A 125 -4.68 -13.42 -7.99
CA GLU A 125 -3.81 -13.45 -9.16
C GLU A 125 -2.42 -12.91 -8.84
N GLN A 126 -2.37 -11.79 -8.12
CA GLN A 126 -1.10 -11.18 -7.74
C GLN A 126 -0.38 -12.01 -6.67
N VAL A 127 -1.11 -12.66 -5.76
CA VAL A 127 -0.53 -13.61 -4.81
C VAL A 127 0.14 -14.77 -5.56
N ASP A 128 -0.54 -15.37 -6.53
CA ASP A 128 -0.03 -16.50 -7.30
C ASP A 128 1.26 -16.13 -8.04
N LYS A 129 1.31 -14.95 -8.69
CA LYS A 129 2.53 -14.44 -9.33
C LYS A 129 3.71 -14.32 -8.36
N LEU A 130 3.46 -13.88 -7.13
CA LEU A 130 4.52 -13.81 -6.11
C LEU A 130 4.95 -15.19 -5.62
N LEU A 131 4.00 -16.12 -5.42
CA LEU A 131 4.29 -17.49 -5.01
C LEU A 131 5.14 -18.24 -6.03
N GLU A 132 4.89 -18.07 -7.34
CA GLU A 132 5.72 -18.63 -8.41
C GLU A 132 7.19 -18.16 -8.31
N ASN A 133 7.40 -16.97 -7.76
CA ASN A 133 8.72 -16.34 -7.67
C ASN A 133 9.42 -16.52 -6.32
N MET A 134 8.78 -17.12 -5.32
CA MET A 134 9.33 -17.25 -3.97
C MET A 134 10.73 -17.88 -3.93
N ALA A 135 10.98 -18.91 -4.76
CA ALA A 135 12.28 -19.56 -4.82
C ALA A 135 13.40 -18.64 -5.32
N GLN A 136 13.05 -17.66 -6.18
CA GLN A 136 13.99 -16.70 -6.75
C GLN A 136 14.09 -15.44 -5.87
N CYS A 137 13.10 -15.18 -5.02
CA CYS A 137 13.01 -13.98 -4.16
C CYS A 137 13.02 -14.35 -2.67
N PRO A 138 14.10 -14.97 -2.15
CA PRO A 138 14.16 -15.44 -0.76
C PRO A 138 14.09 -14.31 0.28
N GLY A 139 14.23 -13.07 -0.16
CA GLY A 139 14.06 -11.89 0.68
C GLY A 139 12.61 -11.55 1.01
N LEU A 140 11.64 -11.99 0.21
CA LEU A 140 10.21 -11.75 0.40
C LEU A 140 9.70 -12.57 1.58
N GLN A 141 9.29 -11.90 2.66
CA GLN A 141 8.95 -12.49 3.95
C GLN A 141 7.45 -12.45 4.25
N HIS A 142 6.75 -11.43 3.76
CA HIS A 142 5.33 -11.22 4.03
C HIS A 142 4.61 -10.75 2.77
N ILE A 143 3.47 -11.37 2.48
CA ILE A 143 2.54 -10.97 1.43
C ILE A 143 1.18 -10.70 2.08
N LEU A 144 0.66 -9.50 1.91
CA LEU A 144 -0.65 -9.10 2.38
C LEU A 144 -1.60 -8.93 1.19
N TYR A 145 -2.74 -9.57 1.20
CA TYR A 145 -3.74 -9.48 0.12
C TYR A 145 -4.96 -8.68 0.58
N ASP A 146 -5.50 -7.88 -0.34
CA ASP A 146 -6.67 -7.03 -0.08
C ASP A 146 -7.98 -7.81 -0.27
N ASP A 147 -8.15 -8.46 -1.42
CA ASP A 147 -9.34 -9.23 -1.74
C ASP A 147 -9.20 -10.70 -1.31
N PRO A 148 -9.99 -11.16 -0.32
CA PRO A 148 -9.91 -12.55 0.15
C PRO A 148 -10.57 -13.57 -0.78
N ARG A 149 -11.20 -13.15 -1.87
CA ARG A 149 -11.83 -14.06 -2.81
C ARG A 149 -10.80 -14.99 -3.45
N GLY A 150 -11.09 -16.28 -3.45
CA GLY A 150 -10.16 -17.30 -3.93
C GLY A 150 -9.12 -17.78 -2.91
N MET A 151 -8.88 -17.05 -1.82
CA MET A 151 -7.78 -17.29 -0.87
C MET A 151 -8.03 -18.41 0.15
N ARG A 152 -9.24 -19.00 0.23
CA ARG A 152 -9.61 -19.95 1.31
C ARG A 152 -8.77 -21.23 1.42
N HIS A 153 -8.02 -21.59 0.38
CA HIS A 153 -7.17 -22.78 0.34
C HIS A 153 -5.68 -22.46 0.55
N TYR A 154 -5.35 -21.19 0.71
CA TYR A 154 -3.99 -20.75 0.98
C TYR A 154 -3.75 -20.77 2.49
N ASN A 155 -2.66 -21.43 2.91
CA ASN A 155 -2.34 -21.63 4.32
C ASN A 155 -0.87 -21.32 4.63
N GLN A 156 -0.19 -20.60 3.75
CA GLN A 156 1.21 -20.21 3.96
C GLN A 156 1.30 -19.21 5.11
N PRO A 157 2.20 -19.41 6.07
CA PRO A 157 2.27 -18.60 7.29
C PRO A 157 2.73 -17.14 7.05
N PHE A 158 3.22 -16.86 5.87
CA PHE A 158 3.63 -15.51 5.44
C PHE A 158 2.56 -14.76 4.62
N LEU A 159 1.40 -15.39 4.36
CA LEU A 159 0.24 -14.75 3.75
C LEU A 159 -0.69 -14.20 4.83
N HIS A 160 -1.11 -12.97 4.66
CA HIS A 160 -1.98 -12.27 5.61
C HIS A 160 -3.11 -11.56 4.88
N GLY A 161 -4.31 -11.61 5.41
CA GLY A 161 -5.39 -10.73 4.98
C GLY A 161 -5.08 -9.29 5.41
N LEU A 162 -5.27 -8.32 4.52
CA LEU A 162 -4.97 -6.92 4.84
C LEU A 162 -5.81 -6.41 6.02
N ASP A 163 -7.07 -6.85 6.13
CA ASP A 163 -7.96 -6.51 7.25
C ASP A 163 -7.56 -7.16 8.58
N GLU A 164 -6.79 -8.25 8.54
CA GLU A 164 -6.30 -8.94 9.76
C GLU A 164 -5.08 -8.21 10.35
N VAL A 165 -4.39 -7.43 9.54
CA VAL A 165 -3.17 -6.72 9.90
C VAL A 165 -3.43 -5.26 10.31
N GLN A 166 -4.63 -4.74 10.01
CA GLN A 166 -5.04 -3.37 10.35
C GLN A 166 -5.50 -3.22 11.83
#